data_e2c1c1442e88c2a883eac215d19ca458
#
_entry.id   e2c1c1442e88c2a883eac215d19ca458
#
_cell.length_a   1.000
_cell.length_b   1.000
_cell.length_c   1.000
_cell.angle_alpha   90.00
_cell.angle_beta   90.00
_cell.angle_gamma   90.00
#
_symmetry.space_group_name_H-M   'P 1'
#
loop_
_entity.id
_entity.type
_entity.pdbx_description
1 polymer ?
#
loop_
_entity_poly.entity_id
_entity_poly.type
_entity_poly.pdbx_seq_one_letter_code
_entity_poly.pdbx_strand_id
1 'polypeptide(L)'
;MSNKKLPDSTTPIEGAKLARRDGTNVPATRTSIVRATSDQISRADRILIDGLEVFANHGVYPEENTLGQKFVVSLVLYADLHAAGESDDLNTSVDYGAVCHDVDSYMRGHTFKLIEAAAEGVAQTLLVRYPLLLGVRVKIEKPWAPVGLPLASCGVEIERLR
;
A
#
# COMPACT_ATOMS: atom_id res chain seq x y z
N MET A 1 33.95 -54.62 -9.22
CA MET A 1 33.25 -54.90 -10.49
C MET A 1 31.92 -55.51 -10.13
N SER A 2 30.83 -54.77 -10.21
CA SER A 2 29.49 -55.33 -10.37
C SER A 2 28.53 -54.17 -10.67
N ASN A 3 28.11 -54.12 -11.91
CA ASN A 3 27.08 -53.23 -12.44
C ASN A 3 25.73 -53.63 -11.87
N LYS A 4 25.00 -52.71 -11.20
CA LYS A 4 23.61 -52.91 -10.83
C LYS A 4 22.75 -51.93 -11.62
N LYS A 5 22.06 -52.50 -12.61
CA LYS A 5 21.11 -51.89 -13.53
C LYS A 5 19.84 -51.49 -12.77
N LEU A 6 19.41 -50.25 -12.94
CA LEU A 6 18.11 -49.76 -12.46
C LEU A 6 16.96 -50.31 -13.33
N PRO A 7 15.81 -50.65 -12.77
CA PRO A 7 14.65 -51.05 -13.56
C PRO A 7 13.86 -49.82 -14.05
N ASP A 8 13.51 -49.93 -15.32
CA ASP A 8 12.55 -49.09 -16.04
C ASP A 8 11.14 -49.48 -15.60
N SER A 9 10.28 -48.50 -15.22
CA SER A 9 8.86 -48.76 -15.01
C SER A 9 8.02 -47.59 -15.53
N THR A 10 7.81 -47.64 -16.83
CA THR A 10 6.66 -47.00 -17.48
C THR A 10 5.44 -47.90 -17.29
N THR A 11 4.51 -47.47 -16.41
CA THR A 11 3.16 -48.03 -16.38
C THR A 11 2.18 -46.90 -16.45
N PRO A 12 1.24 -46.88 -17.42
CA PRO A 12 0.20 -45.86 -17.50
C PRO A 12 -0.89 -46.18 -16.45
N ILE A 13 -1.27 -45.19 -15.67
CA ILE A 13 -2.42 -45.30 -14.76
C ILE A 13 -3.68 -44.92 -15.56
N GLU A 14 -4.48 -45.93 -15.80
CA GLU A 14 -5.77 -45.89 -16.48
C GLU A 14 -6.86 -45.30 -15.55
N GLY A 15 -7.59 -44.29 -16.05
CA GLY A 15 -9.00 -44.09 -15.83
C GLY A 15 -9.55 -43.78 -14.44
N ALA A 16 -9.42 -42.55 -13.97
CA ALA A 16 -10.39 -42.02 -12.99
C ALA A 16 -11.45 -41.16 -13.71
N LYS A 17 -12.65 -41.72 -13.88
CA LYS A 17 -13.84 -40.99 -14.34
C LYS A 17 -14.21 -39.92 -13.31
N LEU A 18 -13.99 -38.64 -13.65
CA LEU A 18 -14.55 -37.51 -12.89
C LEU A 18 -16.05 -37.47 -13.13
N ALA A 19 -16.83 -37.65 -12.05
CA ALA A 19 -18.27 -37.40 -12.03
C ALA A 19 -18.54 -35.92 -12.34
N ARG A 20 -19.42 -35.67 -13.32
CA ARG A 20 -19.96 -34.34 -13.60
C ARG A 20 -20.76 -33.86 -12.40
N ARG A 21 -20.32 -32.81 -11.74
CA ARG A 21 -21.11 -32.06 -10.78
C ARG A 21 -21.96 -31.06 -11.56
N ASP A 22 -23.21 -31.07 -11.25
CA ASP A 22 -24.28 -30.24 -11.83
C ASP A 22 -23.95 -28.77 -11.72
N GLY A 23 -24.16 -28.08 -12.86
CA GLY A 23 -23.87 -26.64 -12.98
C GLY A 23 -24.88 -25.81 -12.20
N THR A 24 -24.52 -25.41 -11.00
CA THR A 24 -25.06 -24.19 -10.41
C THR A 24 -24.13 -23.05 -10.80
N ASN A 25 -24.49 -22.35 -11.87
CA ASN A 25 -23.86 -21.11 -12.30
C ASN A 25 -24.19 -20.03 -11.27
N VAL A 26 -23.37 -19.93 -10.21
CA VAL A 26 -23.41 -18.79 -9.32
C VAL A 26 -22.78 -17.64 -10.08
N PRO A 27 -23.54 -16.57 -10.40
CA PRO A 27 -22.94 -15.42 -11.07
C PRO A 27 -21.90 -14.85 -10.11
N ALA A 28 -20.64 -14.86 -10.54
CA ALA A 28 -19.58 -14.13 -9.86
C ALA A 28 -20.02 -12.66 -9.84
N THR A 29 -20.46 -12.20 -8.68
CA THR A 29 -20.74 -10.79 -8.44
C THR A 29 -19.41 -10.07 -8.62
N ARG A 30 -19.18 -9.54 -9.82
CA ARG A 30 -18.12 -8.58 -10.05
C ARG A 30 -18.47 -7.39 -9.16
N THR A 31 -17.83 -7.33 -7.99
CA THR A 31 -17.78 -6.10 -7.21
C THR A 31 -17.06 -5.11 -8.13
N SER A 32 -17.85 -4.28 -8.80
CA SER A 32 -17.31 -3.16 -9.57
C SER A 32 -16.60 -2.27 -8.55
N ILE A 33 -15.28 -2.22 -8.63
CA ILE A 33 -14.50 -1.23 -7.90
C ILE A 33 -14.96 0.11 -8.45
N VAL A 34 -15.81 0.78 -7.70
CA VAL A 34 -16.27 2.13 -8.03
C VAL A 34 -15.04 3.03 -7.86
N ARG A 35 -14.45 3.45 -8.97
CA ARG A 35 -13.34 4.38 -8.93
C ARG A 35 -13.87 5.75 -8.52
N ALA A 36 -13.27 6.33 -7.50
CA ALA A 36 -13.58 7.70 -7.12
C ALA A 36 -13.19 8.66 -8.24
N THR A 37 -14.04 9.65 -8.51
CA THR A 37 -13.80 10.68 -9.52
C THR A 37 -13.17 11.91 -8.87
N SER A 38 -12.51 12.76 -9.69
CA SER A 38 -11.96 14.03 -9.22
C SER A 38 -13.02 14.93 -8.58
N ASP A 39 -14.26 14.90 -9.08
CA ASP A 39 -15.38 15.64 -8.51
C ASP A 39 -15.78 15.12 -7.11
N GLN A 40 -15.74 13.81 -6.90
CA GLN A 40 -15.98 13.21 -5.59
C GLN A 40 -14.90 13.62 -4.58
N ILE A 41 -13.64 13.61 -4.99
CA ILE A 41 -12.52 14.03 -4.15
C ILE A 41 -12.59 15.52 -3.80
N SER A 42 -13.01 16.38 -4.75
CA SER A 42 -13.13 17.83 -4.49
C SER A 42 -14.17 18.17 -3.43
N ARG A 43 -15.14 17.30 -3.21
CA ARG A 43 -16.23 17.43 -2.23
C ARG A 43 -16.08 16.54 -1.00
N ALA A 44 -15.09 15.64 -1.00
CA ALA A 44 -14.87 14.73 0.12
C ALA A 44 -14.37 15.48 1.35
N ASP A 45 -14.74 14.95 2.51
CA ASP A 45 -14.12 15.34 3.76
C ASP A 45 -12.68 14.86 3.83
N ARG A 46 -11.92 15.39 4.79
CA ARG A 46 -10.48 15.13 4.87
C ARG A 46 -10.06 14.86 6.30
N ILE A 47 -9.32 13.79 6.50
CA ILE A 47 -8.51 13.59 7.71
C ILE A 47 -7.09 14.02 7.36
N LEU A 48 -6.49 14.86 8.20
CA LEU A 48 -5.16 15.42 7.97
C LEU A 48 -4.17 14.81 8.96
N ILE A 49 -3.05 14.34 8.45
CA ILE A 49 -1.91 13.88 9.23
C ILE A 49 -0.71 14.70 8.76
N ASP A 50 -0.20 15.56 9.65
CA ASP A 50 0.87 16.48 9.32
C ASP A 50 2.15 16.10 10.08
N GLY A 51 3.23 15.94 9.33
CA GLY A 51 4.57 15.86 9.89
C GLY A 51 4.90 14.58 10.66
N LEU A 52 4.34 13.42 10.27
CA LEU A 52 4.75 12.13 10.84
C LEU A 52 6.23 11.88 10.55
N GLU A 53 7.07 11.87 11.59
CA GLU A 53 8.50 11.58 11.46
C GLU A 53 8.76 10.08 11.45
N VAL A 54 9.43 9.60 10.40
CA VAL A 54 9.82 8.20 10.25
C VAL A 54 11.32 8.14 9.97
N PHE A 55 12.03 7.23 10.63
CA PHE A 55 13.42 6.92 10.32
C PHE A 55 13.47 5.67 9.43
N ALA A 56 14.00 5.81 8.20
CA ALA A 56 13.99 4.74 7.19
C ALA A 56 15.24 4.80 6.29
N ASN A 57 15.42 3.75 5.46
CA ASN A 57 16.64 3.50 4.70
C ASN A 57 16.41 3.67 3.20
N HIS A 58 15.81 4.80 2.78
CA HIS A 58 15.57 5.09 1.36
C HIS A 58 16.61 6.07 0.81
N GLY A 59 17.04 5.86 -0.42
CA GLY A 59 17.93 6.75 -1.14
C GLY A 59 18.72 6.05 -2.24
N VAL A 60 19.33 6.84 -3.10
CA VAL A 60 20.12 6.36 -4.24
C VAL A 60 21.52 5.93 -3.78
N TYR A 61 22.08 6.64 -2.79
CA TYR A 61 23.42 6.36 -2.30
C TYR A 61 23.43 5.18 -1.32
N PRO A 62 24.42 4.26 -1.40
CA PRO A 62 24.52 3.12 -0.50
C PRO A 62 24.57 3.52 0.98
N GLU A 63 25.15 4.67 1.30
CA GLU A 63 25.25 5.21 2.66
C GLU A 63 23.87 5.53 3.22
N GLU A 64 22.96 6.04 2.42
CA GLU A 64 21.58 6.32 2.84
C GLU A 64 20.81 5.02 3.18
N ASN A 65 21.08 3.95 2.43
CA ASN A 65 20.47 2.65 2.67
C ASN A 65 21.05 1.94 3.90
N THR A 66 22.31 2.25 4.27
CA THR A 66 22.98 1.64 5.43
C THR A 66 22.71 2.41 6.71
N LEU A 67 22.88 3.72 6.67
CA LEU A 67 22.77 4.59 7.86
C LEU A 67 21.34 4.99 8.15
N GLY A 68 20.50 5.08 7.11
CA GLY A 68 19.14 5.61 7.21
C GLY A 68 19.11 7.12 7.46
N GLN A 69 17.90 7.68 7.43
CA GLN A 69 17.68 9.08 7.72
C GLN A 69 16.24 9.35 8.11
N LYS A 70 15.99 10.58 8.57
CA LYS A 70 14.65 11.07 8.87
C LYS A 70 13.90 11.41 7.58
N PHE A 71 12.67 10.93 7.49
CA PHE A 71 11.64 11.36 6.56
C PHE A 71 10.49 12.00 7.32
N VAL A 72 9.82 12.94 6.68
CA VAL A 72 8.60 13.56 7.22
C VAL A 72 7.47 13.26 6.25
N VAL A 73 6.45 12.57 6.75
CA VAL A 73 5.30 12.12 5.94
C VAL A 73 4.07 12.90 6.36
N SER A 74 3.41 13.56 5.40
CA SER A 74 2.11 14.18 5.61
C SER A 74 1.08 13.57 4.68
N LEU A 75 -0.14 13.37 5.17
CA LEU A 75 -1.21 12.70 4.44
C LEU A 75 -2.48 13.54 4.45
N VAL A 76 -3.22 13.49 3.34
CA VAL A 76 -4.63 13.87 3.29
C VAL A 76 -5.42 12.63 2.92
N LEU A 77 -6.28 12.18 3.81
CA LEU A 77 -7.13 11.01 3.62
C LEU A 77 -8.53 11.51 3.22
N TYR A 78 -8.96 11.23 2.01
CA TYR A 78 -10.27 11.62 1.50
C TYR A 78 -11.31 10.56 1.84
N ALA A 79 -12.36 10.93 2.58
CA ALA A 79 -13.43 10.03 2.98
C ALA A 79 -14.75 10.79 3.11
N ASP A 80 -15.87 10.09 3.27
CA ASP A 80 -17.12 10.65 3.73
C ASP A 80 -17.17 10.46 5.25
N LEU A 81 -17.16 11.55 6.02
CA LEU A 81 -17.13 11.55 7.49
C LEU A 81 -18.50 11.89 8.10
N HIS A 82 -19.56 12.06 7.29
CA HIS A 82 -20.87 12.47 7.77
C HIS A 82 -21.43 11.49 8.82
N ALA A 83 -21.42 10.19 8.52
CA ALA A 83 -21.89 9.16 9.43
C ALA A 83 -21.11 9.12 10.75
N ALA A 84 -19.79 9.33 10.70
CA ALA A 84 -18.95 9.38 11.89
C ALA A 84 -19.27 10.61 12.75
N GLY A 85 -19.53 11.76 12.10
CA GLY A 85 -19.91 12.99 12.79
C GLY A 85 -21.27 12.92 13.47
N GLU A 86 -22.21 12.12 12.96
CA GLU A 86 -23.52 11.93 13.55
C GLU A 86 -23.55 10.86 14.65
N SER A 87 -22.81 9.77 14.47
CA SER A 87 -22.90 8.58 15.34
C SER A 87 -21.84 8.53 16.43
N ASP A 88 -20.75 9.30 16.33
CA ASP A 88 -19.56 9.19 17.20
C ASP A 88 -19.01 7.74 17.25
N ASP A 89 -19.10 7.01 16.13
CA ASP A 89 -18.66 5.63 16.00
C ASP A 89 -17.42 5.53 15.09
N LEU A 90 -16.29 5.10 15.65
CA LEU A 90 -15.03 4.95 14.93
C LEU A 90 -15.14 3.97 13.74
N ASN A 91 -16.06 2.99 13.80
CA ASN A 91 -16.27 2.03 12.70
C ASN A 91 -16.78 2.71 11.41
N THR A 92 -17.33 3.90 11.51
CA THR A 92 -17.79 4.73 10.38
C THR A 92 -16.75 5.74 9.91
N SER A 93 -15.55 5.73 10.51
CA SER A 93 -14.43 6.62 10.19
C SER A 93 -13.16 5.85 9.86
N VAL A 94 -12.08 6.57 9.62
CA VAL A 94 -10.73 6.00 9.44
C VAL A 94 -9.91 6.28 10.70
N ASP A 95 -9.44 5.20 11.34
CA ASP A 95 -8.50 5.32 12.46
C ASP A 95 -7.14 5.85 11.98
N TYR A 96 -6.93 7.14 12.13
CA TYR A 96 -5.67 7.79 11.74
C TYR A 96 -4.49 7.33 12.58
N GLY A 97 -4.70 6.85 13.79
CA GLY A 97 -3.64 6.25 14.61
C GLY A 97 -3.11 4.97 13.97
N ALA A 98 -4.03 4.07 13.56
CA ALA A 98 -3.67 2.87 12.81
C ALA A 98 -2.99 3.22 11.47
N VAL A 99 -3.47 4.25 10.76
CA VAL A 99 -2.83 4.75 9.53
C VAL A 99 -1.38 5.17 9.78
N CYS A 100 -1.10 5.94 10.85
CA CYS A 100 0.27 6.34 11.19
C CYS A 100 1.19 5.14 11.44
N HIS A 101 0.71 4.14 12.17
CA HIS A 101 1.48 2.92 12.43
C HIS A 101 1.73 2.11 11.15
N ASP A 102 0.78 2.04 10.23
CA ASP A 102 0.94 1.36 8.95
C ASP A 102 1.96 2.05 8.06
N VAL A 103 1.94 3.38 8.02
CA VAL A 103 2.93 4.19 7.28
C VAL A 103 4.33 3.99 7.84
N ASP A 104 4.50 4.08 9.17
CA ASP A 104 5.80 3.85 9.83
C ASP A 104 6.31 2.44 9.53
N SER A 105 5.46 1.42 9.66
CA SER A 105 5.81 0.03 9.40
C SER A 105 6.19 -0.19 7.93
N TYR A 106 5.44 0.39 7.00
CA TYR A 106 5.72 0.29 5.57
C TYR A 106 7.06 0.93 5.22
N MET A 107 7.29 2.15 5.66
CA MET A 107 8.51 2.91 5.40
C MET A 107 9.76 2.22 5.97
N ARG A 108 9.67 1.65 7.18
CA ARG A 108 10.76 0.91 7.81
C ARG A 108 10.99 -0.47 7.21
N GLY A 109 9.92 -1.12 6.76
CA GLY A 109 9.96 -2.49 6.23
C GLY A 109 10.51 -2.61 4.80
N HIS A 110 10.72 -1.50 4.12
CA HIS A 110 11.17 -1.47 2.72
C HIS A 110 12.35 -0.53 2.54
N THR A 111 13.14 -0.77 1.49
CA THR A 111 14.21 0.14 1.07
C THR A 111 14.02 0.48 -0.41
N PHE A 112 13.80 1.76 -0.70
CA PHE A 112 13.60 2.25 -2.06
C PHE A 112 14.74 3.20 -2.44
N LYS A 113 15.14 3.19 -3.72
CA LYS A 113 16.08 4.20 -4.24
C LYS A 113 15.43 5.57 -4.35
N LEU A 114 14.15 5.61 -4.68
CA LEU A 114 13.39 6.82 -4.96
C LEU A 114 12.27 7.00 -3.92
N ILE A 115 12.12 8.21 -3.40
CA ILE A 115 11.03 8.54 -2.48
C ILE A 115 9.66 8.54 -3.18
N GLU A 116 9.64 8.68 -4.50
CA GLU A 116 8.46 8.51 -5.34
C GLU A 116 7.90 7.09 -5.23
N ALA A 117 8.77 6.07 -5.24
CA ALA A 117 8.36 4.68 -5.06
C ALA A 117 7.86 4.41 -3.63
N ALA A 118 8.48 5.03 -2.64
CA ALA A 118 8.01 4.96 -1.25
C ALA A 118 6.61 5.58 -1.11
N ALA A 119 6.40 6.78 -1.70
CA ALA A 119 5.10 7.46 -1.68
C ALA A 119 4.00 6.63 -2.38
N GLU A 120 4.31 6.07 -3.55
CA GLU A 120 3.38 5.19 -4.27
C GLU A 120 2.99 3.97 -3.43
N GLY A 121 3.97 3.30 -2.82
CA GLY A 121 3.72 2.13 -1.99
C GLY A 121 2.90 2.45 -0.73
N VAL A 122 3.15 3.58 -0.08
CA VAL A 122 2.30 4.08 1.02
C VAL A 122 0.88 4.29 0.54
N ALA A 123 0.69 5.01 -0.59
CA ALA A 123 -0.64 5.29 -1.12
C ALA A 123 -1.42 4.00 -1.43
N GLN A 124 -0.80 3.04 -2.11
CA GLN A 124 -1.41 1.76 -2.45
C GLN A 124 -1.76 0.94 -1.19
N THR A 125 -0.86 0.90 -0.21
CA THR A 125 -1.10 0.20 1.07
C THR A 125 -2.33 0.76 1.78
N LEU A 126 -2.44 2.08 1.89
CA LEU A 126 -3.56 2.73 2.55
C LEU A 126 -4.87 2.51 1.81
N LEU A 127 -4.89 2.66 0.48
CA LEU A 127 -6.10 2.44 -0.32
C LEU A 127 -6.60 0.98 -0.24
N VAL A 128 -5.69 0.01 -0.17
CA VAL A 128 -6.09 -1.39 -0.01
C VAL A 128 -6.62 -1.66 1.40
N ARG A 129 -5.95 -1.14 2.43
CA ARG A 129 -6.24 -1.48 3.83
C ARG A 129 -7.45 -0.75 4.40
N TYR A 130 -7.74 0.45 3.92
CA TYR A 130 -8.83 1.30 4.42
C TYR A 130 -9.91 1.51 3.36
N PRO A 131 -10.95 0.63 3.32
CA PRO A 131 -12.00 0.67 2.28
C PRO A 131 -12.81 1.96 2.25
N LEU A 132 -12.90 2.69 3.36
CA LEU A 132 -13.62 3.98 3.45
C LEU A 132 -12.89 5.12 2.73
N LEU A 133 -11.61 4.96 2.38
CA LEU A 133 -10.87 5.98 1.64
C LEU A 133 -11.33 6.04 0.19
N LEU A 134 -11.71 7.21 -0.26
CA LEU A 134 -11.97 7.55 -1.66
C LEU A 134 -10.66 7.85 -2.41
N GLY A 135 -9.67 8.34 -1.69
CA GLY A 135 -8.35 8.66 -2.19
C GLY A 135 -7.40 9.04 -1.07
N VAL A 136 -6.14 9.21 -1.40
CA VAL A 136 -5.10 9.65 -0.48
C VAL A 136 -4.11 10.57 -1.21
N ARG A 137 -3.73 11.66 -0.56
CA ARG A 137 -2.56 12.45 -0.93
C ARG A 137 -1.44 12.10 0.04
N VAL A 138 -0.28 11.78 -0.49
CA VAL A 138 0.92 11.43 0.25
C VAL A 138 2.02 12.42 -0.10
N LYS A 139 2.53 13.12 0.90
CA LYS A 139 3.73 13.96 0.79
C LYS A 139 4.84 13.34 1.62
N ILE A 140 6.00 13.11 1.02
CA ILE A 140 7.21 12.64 1.72
C ILE A 140 8.31 13.67 1.53
N GLU A 141 8.83 14.16 2.63
CA GLU A 141 9.94 15.11 2.67
C GLU A 141 11.19 14.44 3.27
N LYS A 142 12.34 14.87 2.77
CA LYS A 142 13.67 14.39 3.12
C LYS A 142 14.52 15.57 3.57
N PRO A 143 14.47 15.94 4.87
CA PRO A 143 15.19 17.10 5.39
C PRO A 143 16.72 16.96 5.29
N TRP A 144 17.21 15.72 5.32
CA TRP A 144 18.66 15.44 5.25
C TRP A 144 19.07 14.92 3.87
N ALA A 145 18.41 15.41 2.81
CA ALA A 145 18.79 15.04 1.44
C ALA A 145 20.24 15.45 1.15
N PRO A 146 21.10 14.53 0.67
CA PRO A 146 22.53 14.80 0.45
C PRO A 146 22.76 15.55 -0.87
N VAL A 147 22.18 16.75 -0.98
CA VAL A 147 22.22 17.60 -2.18
C VAL A 147 23.51 18.45 -2.23
N GLY A 148 24.17 18.64 -1.07
CA GLY A 148 25.37 19.47 -0.97
C GLY A 148 25.10 20.98 -0.98
N LEU A 149 23.83 21.39 -0.86
CA LEU A 149 23.38 22.78 -0.80
C LEU A 149 22.47 23.01 0.41
N PRO A 150 22.47 24.22 1.00
CA PRO A 150 21.55 24.55 2.07
C PRO A 150 20.11 24.56 1.57
N LEU A 151 19.26 23.73 2.15
CA LEU A 151 17.82 23.67 1.88
C LEU A 151 17.08 23.12 3.11
N ALA A 152 15.79 23.38 3.20
CA ALA A 152 14.97 22.87 4.29
C ALA A 152 14.66 21.37 4.11
N SER A 153 14.23 20.99 2.91
CA SER A 153 13.95 19.60 2.53
C SER A 153 13.84 19.46 1.02
N CYS A 154 14.02 18.25 0.51
CA CYS A 154 13.50 17.83 -0.79
C CYS A 154 12.31 16.89 -0.55
N GLY A 155 11.36 16.82 -1.47
CA GLY A 155 10.21 15.94 -1.28
C GLY A 155 9.42 15.71 -2.55
N VAL A 156 8.46 14.79 -2.43
CA VAL A 156 7.45 14.50 -3.46
C VAL A 156 6.07 14.56 -2.85
N GLU A 157 5.10 14.94 -3.65
CA GLU A 157 3.68 14.85 -3.30
C GLU A 157 2.95 14.17 -4.44
N ILE A 158 2.17 13.16 -4.10
CA ILE A 158 1.34 12.42 -5.05
C ILE A 158 -0.08 12.32 -4.53
N GLU A 159 -1.03 12.18 -5.43
CA GLU A 159 -2.42 11.88 -5.11
C GLU A 159 -2.88 10.65 -5.86
N ARG A 160 -3.54 9.72 -5.15
CA ARG A 160 -4.09 8.49 -5.72
C ARG A 160 -5.53 8.32 -5.31
N LEU A 161 -6.37 7.94 -6.26
CA LEU A 161 -7.79 7.69 -6.09
C LEU A 161 -8.05 6.19 -6.11
N ARG A 162 -9.12 5.78 -5.40
CA ARG A 162 -9.59 4.39 -5.41
C ARG A 162 -10.18 4.02 -6.77
#